data_ff05690fe37fd952d707f455aea2299b
#
_entry.id   ff05690fe37fd952d707f455aea2299b
#
_cell.length_a   1.000
_cell.length_b   1.000
_cell.length_c   1.000
_cell.angle_alpha   90.00
_cell.angle_beta   90.00
_cell.angle_gamma   90.00
#
_symmetry.space_group_name_H-M   'P 1'
#
loop_
_entity.id
_entity.type
_entity.pdbx_description
1 polymer ?
#
loop_
_entity_poly.entity_id
_entity_poly.type
_entity_poly.pdbx_seq_one_letter_code
_entity_poly.pdbx_strand_id
1 'polypeptide(L)'
;TNARFAWQHQSGGEIVDGQTLPCADYASLADAIGAYLARLGRPAPLDCAIAIANPITGDQVRMTNHHWAFSISALKAQCGFDRLRVLNDFTALALALPHLPADELRQVGGGTPVAGTPIALIGPGTGLGVSGLVPDGRGGWIALEGEGGHATLGGRTDRETAVLRQIDVQYGHASGERAVSGQGLVDVHEAL
;
A
#
# COMPACT_ATOMS: atom_id res chain seq x y z
N THR A 1 -7.49 -9.47 -10.09
CA THR A 1 -6.24 -8.91 -9.52
C THR A 1 -5.24 -8.71 -10.64
N ASN A 2 -4.53 -7.57 -10.63
CA ASN A 2 -3.53 -7.22 -11.62
C ASN A 2 -2.19 -6.93 -10.94
N ALA A 3 -1.09 -7.30 -11.58
CA ALA A 3 0.25 -6.86 -11.24
C ALA A 3 0.62 -5.66 -12.15
N ARG A 4 1.11 -4.60 -11.54
CA ARG A 4 1.58 -3.40 -12.23
C ARG A 4 3.09 -3.36 -12.15
N PHE A 5 3.72 -3.19 -13.29
CA PHE A 5 5.17 -3.13 -13.43
C PHE A 5 5.58 -1.79 -14.00
N ALA A 6 6.73 -1.32 -13.59
CA ALA A 6 7.37 -0.15 -14.17
C ALA A 6 8.89 -0.30 -14.08
N TRP A 7 9.60 0.45 -14.89
CA TRP A 7 11.05 0.47 -14.95
C TRP A 7 11.60 1.82 -14.53
N GLN A 8 12.73 1.81 -13.85
CA GLN A 8 13.48 3.01 -13.51
C GLN A 8 14.97 2.76 -13.83
N HIS A 9 15.59 3.63 -14.63
CA HIS A 9 16.98 3.44 -15.07
C HIS A 9 18.00 3.68 -13.97
N GLN A 10 17.66 4.56 -13.03
CA GLN A 10 18.51 4.91 -11.89
C GLN A 10 17.64 5.38 -10.72
N SER A 11 18.16 5.27 -9.51
CA SER A 11 17.46 5.74 -8.32
C SER A 11 17.11 7.22 -8.44
N GLY A 12 15.85 7.59 -8.16
CA GLY A 12 15.33 8.95 -8.29
C GLY A 12 15.10 9.41 -9.74
N GLY A 13 15.29 8.54 -10.74
CA GLY A 13 15.00 8.83 -12.13
C GLY A 13 13.51 8.68 -12.48
N GLU A 14 13.19 8.97 -13.73
CA GLU A 14 11.83 8.81 -14.24
C GLU A 14 11.38 7.35 -14.22
N ILE A 15 10.10 7.13 -13.89
CA ILE A 15 9.43 5.84 -13.96
C ILE A 15 8.84 5.68 -15.36
N VAL A 16 9.28 4.67 -16.08
CA VAL A 16 8.92 4.42 -17.48
C VAL A 16 8.43 2.98 -17.69
N ASP A 17 7.99 2.67 -18.90
CA ASP A 17 7.60 1.34 -19.33
C ASP A 17 6.53 0.68 -18.43
N GLY A 18 5.59 1.50 -17.91
CA GLY A 18 4.49 1.02 -17.09
C GLY A 18 3.62 0.00 -17.82
N GLN A 19 3.42 -1.18 -17.24
CA GLN A 19 2.54 -2.23 -17.78
C GLN A 19 1.68 -2.83 -16.67
N THR A 20 0.47 -3.19 -17.04
CA THR A 20 -0.47 -3.92 -16.18
C THR A 20 -0.69 -5.31 -16.76
N LEU A 21 -0.40 -6.34 -15.97
CA LEU A 21 -0.56 -7.75 -16.35
C LEU A 21 -1.61 -8.40 -15.45
N PRO A 22 -2.62 -9.12 -16.01
CA PRO A 22 -3.56 -9.88 -15.18
C PRO A 22 -2.80 -11.01 -14.45
N CYS A 23 -2.93 -11.06 -13.13
CA CYS A 23 -2.26 -12.12 -12.34
C CYS A 23 -2.72 -13.52 -12.73
N ALA A 24 -3.97 -13.66 -13.20
CA ALA A 24 -4.54 -14.95 -13.61
C ALA A 24 -3.82 -15.59 -14.82
N ASP A 25 -3.11 -14.79 -15.60
CA ASP A 25 -2.41 -15.28 -16.80
C ASP A 25 -1.05 -15.92 -16.47
N TYR A 26 -0.62 -15.86 -15.21
CA TYR A 26 0.70 -16.33 -14.77
C TYR A 26 0.60 -17.26 -13.57
N ALA A 27 1.34 -18.37 -13.62
CA ALA A 27 1.35 -19.35 -12.55
C ALA A 27 1.99 -18.79 -11.25
N SER A 28 2.95 -17.88 -11.39
CA SER A 28 3.68 -17.28 -10.27
C SER A 28 4.02 -15.79 -10.52
N LEU A 29 4.40 -15.09 -9.45
CA LEU A 29 4.94 -13.73 -9.56
C LEU A 29 6.24 -13.71 -10.37
N ALA A 30 7.09 -14.73 -10.25
CA ALA A 30 8.33 -14.85 -11.03
C ALA A 30 8.03 -14.95 -12.55
N ASP A 31 6.99 -15.68 -12.94
CA ASP A 31 6.59 -15.79 -14.35
C ASP A 31 6.10 -14.44 -14.88
N ALA A 32 5.32 -13.71 -14.09
CA ALA A 32 4.85 -12.38 -14.46
C ALA A 32 6.01 -11.37 -14.58
N ILE A 33 6.98 -11.40 -13.68
CA ILE A 33 8.23 -10.59 -13.76
C ILE A 33 9.00 -10.96 -15.04
N GLY A 34 9.22 -12.25 -15.29
CA GLY A 34 9.91 -12.73 -16.49
C GLY A 34 9.24 -12.29 -17.78
N ALA A 35 7.91 -12.36 -17.85
CA ALA A 35 7.13 -11.89 -18.99
C ALA A 35 7.25 -10.38 -19.21
N TYR A 36 7.24 -9.58 -18.15
CA TYR A 36 7.47 -8.14 -18.25
C TYR A 36 8.87 -7.83 -18.79
N LEU A 37 9.91 -8.41 -18.21
CA LEU A 37 11.30 -8.20 -18.65
C LEU A 37 11.53 -8.65 -20.10
N ALA A 38 10.95 -9.78 -20.51
CA ALA A 38 11.01 -10.27 -21.88
C ALA A 38 10.36 -9.29 -22.89
N ARG A 39 9.23 -8.67 -22.53
CA ARG A 39 8.58 -7.66 -23.36
C ARG A 39 9.43 -6.41 -23.53
N LEU A 40 10.21 -6.04 -22.51
CA LEU A 40 11.13 -4.91 -22.59
C LEU A 40 12.43 -5.26 -23.33
N GLY A 41 12.73 -6.53 -23.54
CA GLY A 41 14.03 -6.98 -24.06
C GLY A 41 15.20 -6.62 -23.13
N ARG A 42 14.94 -6.56 -21.82
CA ARG A 42 15.93 -6.14 -20.81
C ARG A 42 16.32 -7.30 -19.89
N PRO A 43 17.57 -7.34 -19.41
CA PRO A 43 17.98 -8.25 -18.35
C PRO A 43 17.27 -7.91 -17.03
N ALA A 44 17.34 -8.81 -16.06
CA ALA A 44 16.89 -8.54 -14.71
C ALA A 44 17.61 -7.30 -14.14
N PRO A 45 16.90 -6.39 -13.47
CA PRO A 45 17.51 -5.24 -12.81
C PRO A 45 18.28 -5.69 -11.57
N LEU A 46 19.26 -4.89 -11.14
CA LEU A 46 19.97 -5.15 -9.88
C LEU A 46 19.04 -5.01 -8.68
N ASP A 47 18.14 -4.04 -8.73
CA ASP A 47 17.22 -3.68 -7.66
C ASP A 47 15.76 -3.89 -8.08
N CYS A 48 14.98 -4.47 -7.18
CA CYS A 48 13.54 -4.62 -7.35
C CYS A 48 12.81 -4.25 -6.06
N ALA A 49 11.73 -3.48 -6.18
CA ALA A 49 10.79 -3.22 -5.10
C ALA A 49 9.41 -3.74 -5.48
N ILE A 50 8.74 -4.40 -4.54
CA ILE A 50 7.40 -4.95 -4.71
C ILE A 50 6.51 -4.45 -3.59
N ALA A 51 5.36 -3.90 -3.94
CA ALA A 51 4.32 -3.49 -3.00
C ALA A 51 3.13 -4.46 -3.09
N ILE A 52 2.68 -4.98 -1.96
CA ILE A 52 1.58 -5.96 -1.89
C ILE A 52 0.62 -5.58 -0.77
N ALA A 53 -0.68 -5.72 -1.01
CA ALA A 53 -1.74 -5.49 -0.02
C ALA A 53 -1.78 -6.62 1.04
N ASN A 54 -0.64 -6.85 1.70
CA ASN A 54 -0.46 -7.85 2.76
C ASN A 54 0.55 -7.33 3.79
N PRO A 55 0.42 -7.69 5.07
CA PRO A 55 1.50 -7.56 6.04
C PRO A 55 2.70 -8.42 5.63
N ILE A 56 3.90 -7.88 5.71
CA ILE A 56 5.15 -8.59 5.41
C ILE A 56 5.88 -8.87 6.74
N THR A 57 5.70 -10.08 7.27
CA THR A 57 6.22 -10.45 8.59
C THR A 57 7.40 -11.42 8.56
N GLY A 58 7.90 -11.77 7.37
CA GLY A 58 9.03 -12.70 7.20
C GLY A 58 9.26 -13.04 5.72
N ASP A 59 10.02 -14.09 5.47
CA ASP A 59 10.41 -14.50 4.12
C ASP A 59 9.25 -15.06 3.28
N GLN A 60 8.23 -15.65 3.92
CA GLN A 60 7.09 -16.25 3.23
C GLN A 60 5.97 -15.23 3.05
N VAL A 61 5.60 -14.99 1.81
CA VAL A 61 4.48 -14.12 1.43
C VAL A 61 3.38 -14.95 0.79
N ARG A 62 2.16 -14.81 1.29
CA ARG A 62 0.95 -15.41 0.69
C ARG A 62 -0.04 -14.30 0.41
N MET A 63 -0.41 -14.10 -0.84
CA MET A 63 -1.37 -13.06 -1.21
C MET A 63 -2.78 -13.42 -0.73
N THR A 64 -3.44 -12.48 -0.07
CA THR A 64 -4.79 -12.66 0.49
C THR A 64 -5.84 -12.86 -0.62
N ASN A 65 -5.71 -12.13 -1.72
CA ASN A 65 -6.71 -12.08 -2.79
C ASN A 65 -6.28 -12.80 -4.07
N HIS A 66 -5.23 -13.64 -4.01
CA HIS A 66 -4.72 -14.41 -5.14
C HIS A 66 -3.99 -15.66 -4.67
N HIS A 67 -3.89 -16.68 -5.55
CA HIS A 67 -3.21 -17.94 -5.22
C HIS A 67 -1.68 -17.85 -5.12
N TRP A 68 -1.07 -16.73 -5.50
CA TRP A 68 0.38 -16.58 -5.44
C TRP A 68 0.89 -16.61 -4.02
N ALA A 69 1.89 -17.45 -3.82
CA ALA A 69 2.68 -17.51 -2.60
C ALA A 69 4.15 -17.69 -2.99
N PHE A 70 5.05 -17.03 -2.29
CA PHE A 70 6.47 -17.11 -2.59
C PHE A 70 7.34 -16.81 -1.38
N SER A 71 8.57 -17.31 -1.40
CA SER A 71 9.65 -16.88 -0.52
C SER A 71 10.36 -15.69 -1.14
N ILE A 72 10.60 -14.64 -0.39
CA ILE A 72 11.29 -13.42 -0.85
C ILE A 72 12.72 -13.77 -1.29
N SER A 73 13.41 -14.57 -0.49
CA SER A 73 14.78 -15.03 -0.81
C SER A 73 14.84 -15.92 -2.05
N ALA A 74 13.87 -16.82 -2.21
CA ALA A 74 13.79 -17.68 -3.40
C ALA A 74 13.45 -16.86 -4.65
N LEU A 75 12.50 -15.94 -4.57
CA LEU A 75 12.12 -15.03 -5.68
C LEU A 75 13.32 -14.17 -6.12
N LYS A 76 14.04 -13.60 -5.15
CA LYS A 76 15.27 -12.85 -5.41
C LYS A 76 16.29 -13.66 -6.21
N ALA A 77 16.57 -14.88 -5.77
CA ALA A 77 17.51 -15.77 -6.43
C ALA A 77 17.04 -16.21 -7.84
N GLN A 78 15.75 -16.57 -7.95
CA GLN A 78 15.15 -17.02 -9.21
C GLN A 78 15.15 -15.94 -10.28
N CYS A 79 14.85 -14.68 -9.90
CA CYS A 79 14.82 -13.55 -10.83
C CYS A 79 16.19 -12.89 -11.04
N GLY A 80 17.23 -13.27 -10.30
CA GLY A 80 18.59 -12.73 -10.43
C GLY A 80 18.74 -11.30 -9.90
N PHE A 81 17.95 -10.89 -8.91
CA PHE A 81 18.09 -9.58 -8.29
C PHE A 81 19.23 -9.55 -7.27
N ASP A 82 20.01 -8.45 -7.25
CA ASP A 82 20.99 -8.21 -6.18
C ASP A 82 20.28 -7.74 -4.90
N ARG A 83 19.27 -6.89 -5.04
CA ARG A 83 18.43 -6.43 -3.94
C ARG A 83 16.94 -6.59 -4.28
N LEU A 84 16.19 -7.18 -3.36
CA LEU A 84 14.74 -7.26 -3.43
C LEU A 84 14.14 -6.71 -2.13
N ARG A 85 13.26 -5.73 -2.28
CA ARG A 85 12.40 -5.23 -1.17
C ARG A 85 10.96 -5.62 -1.45
N VAL A 86 10.32 -6.24 -0.48
CA VAL A 86 8.88 -6.49 -0.50
C VAL A 86 8.27 -5.73 0.67
N LEU A 87 7.28 -4.91 0.41
CA LEU A 87 6.64 -4.02 1.37
C LEU A 87 5.13 -4.18 1.31
N ASN A 88 4.46 -3.84 2.40
CA ASN A 88 3.03 -3.56 2.33
C ASN A 88 2.78 -2.37 1.37
N ASP A 89 1.64 -2.37 0.68
CA ASP A 89 1.31 -1.34 -0.32
C ASP A 89 1.20 0.06 0.29
N PHE A 90 0.60 0.22 1.48
CA PHE A 90 0.53 1.51 2.17
C PHE A 90 1.87 1.96 2.73
N THR A 91 2.72 1.03 3.16
CA THR A 91 4.10 1.32 3.54
C THR A 91 4.90 1.85 2.34
N ALA A 92 4.77 1.20 1.19
CA ALA A 92 5.41 1.65 -0.05
C ALA A 92 4.89 3.01 -0.51
N LEU A 93 3.56 3.23 -0.42
CA LEU A 93 2.93 4.51 -0.75
C LEU A 93 3.41 5.63 0.20
N ALA A 94 3.52 5.37 1.50
CA ALA A 94 4.06 6.32 2.44
C ALA A 94 5.49 6.74 2.06
N LEU A 95 6.36 5.78 1.74
CA LEU A 95 7.73 6.05 1.30
C LEU A 95 7.80 6.85 -0.01
N ALA A 96 6.78 6.78 -0.86
CA ALA A 96 6.70 7.56 -2.09
C ALA A 96 6.31 9.03 -1.85
N LEU A 97 5.60 9.37 -0.76
CA LEU A 97 5.08 10.73 -0.52
C LEU A 97 6.12 11.84 -0.64
N PRO A 98 7.34 11.73 -0.08
CA PRO A 98 8.36 12.78 -0.21
C PRO A 98 8.88 12.98 -1.63
N HIS A 99 8.58 12.07 -2.54
CA HIS A 99 9.05 12.05 -3.93
C HIS A 99 7.97 12.43 -4.94
N LEU A 100 6.73 12.66 -4.47
CA LEU A 100 5.64 13.08 -5.35
C LEU A 100 5.87 14.52 -5.82
N PRO A 101 5.73 14.81 -7.12
CA PRO A 101 5.80 16.16 -7.65
C PRO A 101 4.60 16.99 -7.17
N ALA A 102 4.78 18.30 -7.04
CA ALA A 102 3.78 19.19 -6.47
C ALA A 102 2.46 19.25 -7.27
N ASP A 103 2.52 19.02 -8.57
CA ASP A 103 1.36 18.98 -9.47
C ASP A 103 0.51 17.70 -9.32
N GLU A 104 1.05 16.66 -8.70
CA GLU A 104 0.30 15.46 -8.31
C GLU A 104 -0.36 15.61 -6.92
N LEU A 105 -0.11 16.71 -6.22
CA LEU A 105 -0.64 16.97 -4.89
C LEU A 105 -1.72 18.05 -4.95
N ARG A 106 -2.85 17.80 -4.27
CA ARG A 106 -3.91 18.80 -4.08
C ARG A 106 -4.07 19.13 -2.60
N GLN A 107 -3.84 20.37 -2.25
CA GLN A 107 -4.08 20.82 -0.88
C GLN A 107 -5.58 20.90 -0.60
N VAL A 108 -6.01 20.32 0.53
CA VAL A 108 -7.35 20.39 1.06
C VAL A 108 -7.30 20.96 2.48
N GLY A 109 -8.00 22.07 2.71
CA GLY A 109 -7.94 22.80 3.97
C GLY A 109 -6.76 23.77 4.06
N GLY A 110 -6.62 24.39 5.23
CA GLY A 110 -5.54 25.33 5.54
C GLY A 110 -4.34 24.66 6.19
N GLY A 111 -3.28 25.42 6.32
CA GLY A 111 -2.04 24.99 6.98
C GLY A 111 -0.85 24.97 6.02
N THR A 112 0.34 24.99 6.60
CA THR A 112 1.60 24.91 5.84
C THR A 112 2.38 23.72 6.35
N PRO A 113 2.86 22.84 5.47
CA PRO A 113 3.70 21.73 5.86
C PRO A 113 4.96 22.22 6.59
N VAL A 114 5.33 21.52 7.64
CA VAL A 114 6.56 21.80 8.41
C VAL A 114 7.59 20.74 8.04
N ALA A 115 8.70 21.16 7.46
CA ALA A 115 9.76 20.24 7.06
C ALA A 115 10.32 19.46 8.27
N GLY A 116 10.65 18.19 8.07
CA GLY A 116 11.24 17.34 9.10
C GLY A 116 10.28 16.89 10.20
N THR A 117 8.97 17.03 10.00
CA THR A 117 7.94 16.48 10.89
C THR A 117 7.36 15.18 10.36
N PRO A 118 6.76 14.31 11.22
CA PRO A 118 6.10 13.11 10.76
C PRO A 118 4.98 13.40 9.75
N ILE A 119 4.81 12.48 8.79
CA ILE A 119 3.77 12.50 7.77
C ILE A 119 2.83 11.34 8.03
N ALA A 120 1.52 11.58 8.10
CA ALA A 120 0.51 10.53 8.15
C ALA A 120 -0.07 10.28 6.74
N LEU A 121 -0.30 9.02 6.42
CA LEU A 121 -0.98 8.58 5.22
C LEU A 121 -2.25 7.82 5.61
N ILE A 122 -3.38 8.25 5.07
CA ILE A 122 -4.68 7.59 5.22
C ILE A 122 -5.30 7.46 3.85
N GLY A 123 -5.73 6.26 3.48
CA GLY A 123 -6.32 5.98 2.17
C GLY A 123 -7.56 5.10 2.24
N PRO A 124 -8.77 5.68 2.15
CA PRO A 124 -9.99 4.91 2.04
C PRO A 124 -10.11 4.27 0.65
N GLY A 125 -10.44 2.98 0.62
CA GLY A 125 -10.63 2.18 -0.58
C GLY A 125 -11.61 1.04 -0.31
N THR A 126 -11.26 -0.20 -0.68
CA THR A 126 -11.99 -1.40 -0.26
C THR A 126 -11.94 -1.55 1.27
N GLY A 127 -10.83 -1.19 1.88
CA GLY A 127 -10.62 -1.03 3.30
C GLY A 127 -10.17 0.39 3.65
N LEU A 128 -9.50 0.57 4.79
CA LEU A 128 -8.86 1.80 5.20
C LEU A 128 -7.37 1.54 5.50
N GLY A 129 -6.53 1.84 4.52
CA GLY A 129 -5.08 1.79 4.73
C GLY A 129 -4.59 2.98 5.55
N VAL A 130 -3.71 2.71 6.49
CA VAL A 130 -3.07 3.73 7.33
C VAL A 130 -1.59 3.41 7.45
N SER A 131 -0.76 4.40 7.21
CA SER A 131 0.69 4.33 7.35
C SER A 131 1.22 5.72 7.70
N GLY A 132 2.52 5.88 7.79
CA GLY A 132 3.14 7.18 8.00
C GLY A 132 4.65 7.12 7.86
N LEU A 133 5.27 8.29 7.95
CA LEU A 133 6.71 8.45 7.93
C LEU A 133 7.16 9.24 9.15
N VAL A 134 8.25 8.83 9.76
CA VAL A 134 8.98 9.62 10.74
C VAL A 134 10.38 9.92 10.22
N PRO A 135 10.90 11.15 10.42
CA PRO A 135 12.27 11.48 10.02
C PRO A 135 13.28 10.60 10.76
N ASP A 136 14.30 10.11 10.07
CA ASP A 136 15.37 9.30 10.65
C ASP A 136 16.49 10.14 11.30
N GLY A 137 16.38 11.46 11.25
CA GLY A 137 17.37 12.41 11.75
C GLY A 137 18.62 12.55 10.86
N ARG A 138 18.66 11.85 9.72
CA ARG A 138 19.79 11.86 8.76
C ARG A 138 19.38 12.34 7.36
N GLY A 139 18.18 12.90 7.25
CA GLY A 139 17.60 13.33 5.98
C GLY A 139 16.78 12.27 5.26
N GLY A 140 16.62 11.10 5.86
CA GLY A 140 15.77 10.00 5.37
C GLY A 140 14.48 9.84 6.18
N TRP A 141 13.75 8.77 5.86
CA TRP A 141 12.46 8.45 6.45
C TRP A 141 12.38 6.99 6.91
N ILE A 142 11.71 6.78 8.04
CA ILE A 142 11.32 5.47 8.53
C ILE A 142 9.82 5.35 8.34
N ALA A 143 9.37 4.33 7.61
CA ALA A 143 7.95 4.07 7.44
C ALA A 143 7.37 3.44 8.71
N LEU A 144 6.17 3.87 9.10
CA LEU A 144 5.39 3.27 10.16
C LEU A 144 4.47 2.23 9.55
N GLU A 145 4.77 0.97 9.79
CA GLU A 145 3.91 -0.16 9.40
C GLU A 145 2.83 -0.34 10.44
N GLY A 146 1.59 -0.58 10.00
CA GLY A 146 0.49 -0.78 10.93
C GLY A 146 -0.86 -0.95 10.25
N GLU A 147 -1.84 -1.38 11.05
CA GLU A 147 -3.22 -1.60 10.67
C GLU A 147 -4.13 -0.56 11.34
N GLY A 148 -3.78 0.72 11.21
CA GLY A 148 -4.49 1.84 11.88
C GLY A 148 -5.95 1.99 11.46
N GLY A 149 -6.33 1.48 10.28
CA GLY A 149 -7.73 1.43 9.84
C GLY A 149 -8.63 0.57 10.74
N HIS A 150 -8.05 -0.40 11.43
CA HIS A 150 -8.75 -1.26 12.39
C HIS A 150 -8.84 -0.66 13.81
N ALA A 151 -8.31 0.55 14.04
CA ALA A 151 -8.47 1.21 15.34
C ALA A 151 -9.95 1.53 15.61
N THR A 152 -10.37 1.37 16.88
CA THR A 152 -11.73 1.66 17.30
C THR A 152 -12.06 3.13 17.04
N LEU A 153 -13.18 3.39 16.36
CA LEU A 153 -13.70 4.73 16.12
C LEU A 153 -14.66 5.14 17.24
N GLY A 154 -14.46 6.32 17.81
CA GLY A 154 -15.33 6.90 18.83
C GLY A 154 -16.29 7.95 18.24
N GLY A 155 -17.58 7.89 18.63
CA GLY A 155 -18.55 8.94 18.31
C GLY A 155 -18.39 10.15 19.21
N ARG A 156 -18.54 11.35 18.64
CA ARG A 156 -18.50 12.64 19.36
C ARG A 156 -19.90 13.21 19.65
N THR A 157 -20.89 12.75 18.90
CA THR A 157 -22.30 13.12 19.04
C THR A 157 -23.15 11.88 19.29
N ASP A 158 -24.37 12.06 19.81
CA ASP A 158 -25.30 10.95 20.01
C ASP A 158 -25.63 10.24 18.70
N ARG A 159 -25.74 10.99 17.59
CA ARG A 159 -25.99 10.43 16.26
C ARG A 159 -24.82 9.56 15.78
N GLU A 160 -23.60 10.05 15.86
CA GLU A 160 -22.39 9.27 15.52
C GLU A 160 -22.30 8.01 16.39
N THR A 161 -22.55 8.16 17.70
CA THR A 161 -22.55 7.03 18.64
C THR A 161 -23.60 5.98 18.28
N ALA A 162 -24.80 6.39 17.87
CA ALA A 162 -25.85 5.47 17.44
C ALA A 162 -25.46 4.71 16.17
N VAL A 163 -24.90 5.40 15.18
CA VAL A 163 -24.40 4.77 13.94
C VAL A 163 -23.30 3.77 14.27
N LEU A 164 -22.29 4.15 15.06
CA LEU A 164 -21.18 3.27 15.42
C LEU A 164 -21.64 2.05 16.23
N ARG A 165 -22.66 2.20 17.09
CA ARG A 165 -23.27 1.03 17.78
C ARG A 165 -23.92 0.05 16.81
N GLN A 166 -24.58 0.53 15.77
CA GLN A 166 -25.16 -0.34 14.76
C GLN A 166 -24.09 -1.12 13.98
N ILE A 167 -22.99 -0.44 13.60
CA ILE A 167 -21.81 -1.04 12.98
C ILE A 167 -21.19 -2.09 13.93
N ASP A 168 -21.06 -1.76 15.22
CA ASP A 168 -20.52 -2.68 16.23
C ASP A 168 -21.37 -3.95 16.38
N VAL A 169 -22.68 -3.80 16.40
CA VAL A 169 -23.62 -4.96 16.43
C VAL A 169 -23.47 -5.83 15.19
N GLN A 170 -23.30 -5.24 14.03
CA GLN A 170 -23.19 -5.97 12.76
C GLN A 170 -21.87 -6.71 12.61
N TYR A 171 -20.76 -6.10 13.03
CA TYR A 171 -19.40 -6.59 12.76
C TYR A 171 -18.61 -7.00 14.01
N GLY A 172 -19.16 -6.77 15.21
CA GLY A 172 -18.47 -6.99 16.48
C GLY A 172 -17.41 -5.96 16.82
N HIS A 173 -17.16 -4.98 15.95
CA HIS A 173 -16.21 -3.90 16.18
C HIS A 173 -16.44 -2.72 15.23
N ALA A 174 -16.64 -1.53 15.77
CA ALA A 174 -16.73 -0.29 15.00
C ALA A 174 -15.34 0.33 14.82
N SER A 175 -14.66 -0.01 13.74
CA SER A 175 -13.36 0.55 13.37
C SER A 175 -13.48 1.74 12.41
N GLY A 176 -12.38 2.48 12.23
CA GLY A 176 -12.27 3.52 11.19
C GLY A 176 -12.60 2.97 9.81
N GLU A 177 -12.09 1.79 9.46
CA GLU A 177 -12.37 1.11 8.20
C GLU A 177 -13.86 0.84 7.98
N ARG A 178 -14.57 0.38 9.04
CA ARG A 178 -16.01 0.10 8.97
C ARG A 178 -16.88 1.35 8.77
N ALA A 179 -16.32 2.55 8.98
CA ALA A 179 -17.05 3.80 8.76
C ALA A 179 -16.67 4.49 7.43
N VAL A 180 -15.40 4.39 6.97
CA VAL A 180 -14.94 5.21 5.85
C VAL A 180 -14.37 4.41 4.67
N SER A 181 -14.48 3.09 4.66
CA SER A 181 -14.24 2.28 3.45
C SER A 181 -15.42 2.35 2.47
N GLY A 182 -15.26 1.79 1.28
CA GLY A 182 -16.35 1.71 0.31
C GLY A 182 -17.61 1.05 0.89
N GLN A 183 -17.47 -0.11 1.57
CA GLN A 183 -18.58 -0.75 2.27
C GLN A 183 -19.03 0.06 3.48
N GLY A 184 -18.09 0.67 4.22
CA GLY A 184 -18.39 1.48 5.40
C GLY A 184 -19.32 2.67 5.09
N LEU A 185 -19.18 3.29 3.92
CA LEU A 185 -20.11 4.35 3.50
C LEU A 185 -21.55 3.84 3.32
N VAL A 186 -21.72 2.61 2.85
CA VAL A 186 -23.05 1.96 2.74
C VAL A 186 -23.58 1.68 4.14
N ASP A 187 -22.78 1.07 5.01
CA ASP A 187 -23.16 0.72 6.38
C ASP A 187 -23.55 1.96 7.20
N VAL A 188 -22.81 3.07 7.08
CA VAL A 188 -23.16 4.35 7.71
C VAL A 188 -24.45 4.90 7.13
N HIS A 189 -24.67 4.81 5.82
CA HIS A 189 -25.91 5.29 5.18
C HIS A 189 -27.14 4.49 5.68
N GLU A 190 -27.01 3.18 5.81
CA GLU A 190 -28.08 2.32 6.31
C GLU A 190 -28.39 2.51 7.79
N ALA A 191 -27.39 2.98 8.56
CA ALA A 191 -27.52 3.23 9.99
C ALA A 191 -28.09 4.64 10.31
N LEU A 192 -28.23 5.54 9.35
CA LEU A 192 -28.74 6.92 9.48
C LEU A 192 -30.26 7.00 9.33
#